data_444cf4fef5c987462d7700a6cec31e35
#
_entry.id   444cf4fef5c987462d7700a6cec31e35
#
_cell.length_a   1.000
_cell.length_b   1.000
_cell.length_c   1.000
_cell.angle_alpha   90.00
_cell.angle_beta   90.00
_cell.angle_gamma   90.00
#
_symmetry.space_group_name_H-M   'P 1'
#
loop_
_entity.id
_entity.type
_entity.pdbx_description
1 polymer ?
#
loop_
_entity_poly.entity_id
_entity_poly.type
_entity_poly.pdbx_seq_one_letter_code
_entity_poly.pdbx_strand_id
1 'polypeptide(L)'
;MKKMNCLIIGFGRMGERYFIALKKLGFHNIHIIDKSKNKLKIAREKYNLESKKTHDNFNSCIDLFQPNLAIVSTTADFHKTYVIQLAKKKIKNIIVEKPMATSVSDCIKMIRICKKNKVRLAVNHQSRFSNEIKILKKYIFNNRLGELVSMNVVAGNIGLAMNGIHYIEIFNFLTKNSINQVNASLEKKFVKSPRGKKFSDRSGHVIAKNNFGQTLYLNISSKQGHGKNVIYTFKNGNIFISELDGFLWSSIRNKKYFNLSTSLYAMPSNKKSIKFKSSDIVDTTKQSIQSLLKNKNYTNGNDALAAVKVLVAANESARANSKTKKINNINNNKNFPWA
;
A
#
# COMPACT_ATOMS: atom_id res chain seq x y z
N MET A 1 -27.40 -9.09 3.55
CA MET A 1 -26.48 -7.93 3.65
C MET A 1 -27.24 -6.66 3.26
N LYS A 2 -27.07 -5.56 4.04
CA LYS A 2 -27.76 -4.29 3.79
C LYS A 2 -27.51 -3.80 2.36
N LYS A 3 -28.54 -3.28 1.68
CA LYS A 3 -28.43 -2.55 0.42
C LYS A 3 -27.45 -1.38 0.60
N MET A 4 -26.16 -1.58 0.33
CA MET A 4 -25.17 -0.51 0.38
C MET A 4 -24.96 0.06 -1.01
N ASN A 5 -25.02 1.37 -1.10
CA ASN A 5 -24.72 2.14 -2.32
C ASN A 5 -23.20 2.31 -2.42
N CYS A 6 -22.58 1.87 -3.49
CA CYS A 6 -21.15 1.96 -3.73
C CYS A 6 -20.84 2.82 -4.94
N LEU A 7 -19.87 3.72 -4.83
CA LEU A 7 -19.41 4.58 -5.92
C LEU A 7 -17.93 4.31 -6.21
N ILE A 8 -17.59 4.10 -7.48
CA ILE A 8 -16.21 3.99 -7.95
C ILE A 8 -15.89 5.20 -8.82
N ILE A 9 -14.87 5.96 -8.46
CA ILE A 9 -14.38 7.13 -9.20
C ILE A 9 -13.05 6.77 -9.86
N GLY A 10 -13.03 6.71 -11.19
CA GLY A 10 -11.94 6.22 -12.02
C GLY A 10 -12.09 4.72 -12.32
N PHE A 11 -12.40 4.38 -13.57
CA PHE A 11 -12.60 3.00 -14.03
C PHE A 11 -11.42 2.53 -14.89
N GLY A 12 -10.20 2.69 -14.34
CA GLY A 12 -8.98 2.05 -14.86
C GLY A 12 -8.83 0.64 -14.30
N ARG A 13 -7.64 0.03 -14.48
CA ARG A 13 -7.36 -1.34 -13.99
C ARG A 13 -7.70 -1.55 -12.51
N MET A 14 -7.45 -0.56 -11.63
CA MET A 14 -7.81 -0.70 -10.21
C MET A 14 -9.31 -0.51 -9.99
N GLY A 15 -9.95 0.46 -10.64
CA GLY A 15 -11.41 0.64 -10.56
C GLY A 15 -12.18 -0.61 -10.97
N GLU A 16 -11.75 -1.27 -12.03
CA GLU A 16 -12.31 -2.54 -12.47
C GLU A 16 -12.12 -3.66 -11.43
N ARG A 17 -10.94 -3.78 -10.81
CA ARG A 17 -10.69 -4.73 -9.72
C ARG A 17 -11.58 -4.48 -8.50
N TYR A 18 -11.79 -3.22 -8.15
CA TYR A 18 -12.75 -2.85 -7.09
C TYR A 18 -14.18 -3.26 -7.46
N PHE A 19 -14.58 -3.04 -8.70
CA PHE A 19 -15.91 -3.46 -9.15
C PHE A 19 -16.09 -4.97 -8.99
N ILE A 20 -15.13 -5.77 -9.44
CA ILE A 20 -15.15 -7.24 -9.29
C ILE A 20 -15.15 -7.62 -7.80
N ALA A 21 -14.33 -6.97 -6.96
CA ALA A 21 -14.28 -7.23 -5.52
C ALA A 21 -15.61 -6.92 -4.84
N LEU A 22 -16.26 -5.80 -5.18
CA LEU A 22 -17.59 -5.43 -4.68
C LEU A 22 -18.65 -6.45 -5.11
N LYS A 23 -18.65 -6.88 -6.37
CA LYS A 23 -19.58 -7.93 -6.86
C LYS A 23 -19.38 -9.24 -6.10
N LYS A 24 -18.12 -9.67 -5.89
CA LYS A 24 -17.80 -10.86 -5.07
C LYS A 24 -18.21 -10.71 -3.59
N LEU A 25 -18.38 -9.49 -3.09
CA LEU A 25 -18.89 -9.20 -1.74
C LEU A 25 -20.43 -9.11 -1.67
N GLY A 26 -21.13 -9.28 -2.81
CA GLY A 26 -22.58 -9.22 -2.90
C GLY A 26 -23.14 -7.79 -2.94
N PHE A 27 -22.34 -6.80 -3.34
CA PHE A 27 -22.86 -5.46 -3.61
C PHE A 27 -23.43 -5.40 -5.04
N HIS A 28 -24.66 -4.92 -5.18
CA HIS A 28 -25.37 -4.87 -6.46
C HIS A 28 -25.59 -3.43 -6.95
N ASN A 29 -25.70 -2.47 -6.03
CA ASN A 29 -25.89 -1.07 -6.38
C ASN A 29 -24.55 -0.34 -6.44
N ILE A 30 -23.84 -0.50 -7.57
CA ILE A 30 -22.53 0.06 -7.84
C ILE A 30 -22.65 1.05 -8.98
N HIS A 31 -22.31 2.31 -8.72
CA HIS A 31 -22.19 3.35 -9.72
C HIS A 31 -20.73 3.63 -10.04
N ILE A 32 -20.45 4.02 -11.27
CA ILE A 32 -19.11 4.25 -11.80
C ILE A 32 -19.02 5.65 -12.37
N ILE A 33 -17.93 6.36 -12.03
CA ILE A 33 -17.58 7.63 -12.65
C ILE A 33 -16.23 7.48 -13.36
N ASP A 34 -16.15 7.85 -14.63
CA ASP A 34 -14.88 8.05 -15.35
C ASP A 34 -15.06 9.16 -16.40
N LYS A 35 -14.04 10.01 -16.56
CA LYS A 35 -14.06 11.08 -17.60
C LYS A 35 -14.05 10.53 -19.03
N SER A 36 -13.58 9.31 -19.21
CA SER A 36 -13.50 8.64 -20.50
C SER A 36 -14.82 7.94 -20.82
N LYS A 37 -15.61 8.51 -21.72
CA LYS A 37 -16.85 7.89 -22.23
C LYS A 37 -16.60 6.47 -22.78
N ASN A 38 -15.44 6.24 -23.42
CA ASN A 38 -15.08 4.92 -23.92
C ASN A 38 -14.92 3.88 -22.79
N LYS A 39 -14.27 4.21 -21.66
CA LYS A 39 -14.18 3.30 -20.51
C LYS A 39 -15.56 3.01 -19.91
N LEU A 40 -16.45 3.99 -19.86
CA LEU A 40 -17.81 3.78 -19.39
C LEU A 40 -18.60 2.88 -20.34
N LYS A 41 -18.41 3.03 -21.65
CA LYS A 41 -19.00 2.13 -22.67
C LYS A 41 -18.52 0.70 -22.45
N ILE A 42 -17.20 0.49 -22.38
CA ILE A 42 -16.60 -0.84 -22.12
C ILE A 42 -17.12 -1.43 -20.80
N ALA A 43 -17.27 -0.63 -19.75
CA ALA A 43 -17.81 -1.10 -18.47
C ALA A 43 -19.26 -1.59 -18.59
N ARG A 44 -20.10 -0.85 -19.33
CA ARG A 44 -21.49 -1.24 -19.56
C ARG A 44 -21.59 -2.56 -20.32
N GLU A 45 -20.85 -2.67 -21.42
CA GLU A 45 -20.86 -3.87 -22.27
C GLU A 45 -20.32 -5.10 -21.50
N LYS A 46 -19.17 -4.95 -20.87
CA LYS A 46 -18.50 -6.06 -20.17
C LYS A 46 -19.27 -6.60 -18.97
N TYR A 47 -19.95 -5.73 -18.25
CA TYR A 47 -20.60 -6.06 -16.98
C TYR A 47 -22.12 -5.95 -17.00
N ASN A 48 -22.70 -5.77 -18.18
CA ASN A 48 -24.15 -5.58 -18.40
C ASN A 48 -24.74 -4.52 -17.43
N LEU A 49 -24.13 -3.31 -17.43
CA LEU A 49 -24.54 -2.24 -16.53
C LEU A 49 -25.54 -1.31 -17.23
N GLU A 50 -26.60 -0.99 -16.54
CA GLU A 50 -27.55 0.05 -16.97
C GLU A 50 -26.83 1.39 -17.14
N SER A 51 -27.21 2.17 -18.17
CA SER A 51 -26.61 3.48 -18.44
C SER A 51 -26.68 4.45 -17.24
N LYS A 52 -27.77 4.39 -16.47
CA LYS A 52 -27.96 5.20 -15.25
C LYS A 52 -26.96 4.91 -14.12
N LYS A 53 -26.17 3.82 -14.19
CA LYS A 53 -25.12 3.48 -13.24
C LYS A 53 -23.73 3.96 -13.66
N THR A 54 -23.62 4.63 -14.81
CA THR A 54 -22.33 5.12 -15.33
C THR A 54 -22.40 6.62 -15.62
N HIS A 55 -21.44 7.39 -15.08
CA HIS A 55 -21.48 8.85 -15.10
C HIS A 55 -20.13 9.40 -15.57
N ASP A 56 -20.14 10.47 -16.34
CA ASP A 56 -18.94 11.21 -16.74
C ASP A 56 -18.70 12.48 -15.89
N ASN A 57 -19.71 12.87 -15.09
CA ASN A 57 -19.65 14.02 -14.21
C ASN A 57 -19.82 13.60 -12.73
N PHE A 58 -18.92 14.09 -11.86
CA PHE A 58 -18.95 13.79 -10.43
C PHE A 58 -20.11 14.46 -9.71
N ASN A 59 -20.34 15.75 -9.98
CA ASN A 59 -21.34 16.55 -9.23
C ASN A 59 -22.75 16.03 -9.49
N SER A 60 -23.11 15.83 -10.76
CA SER A 60 -24.42 15.29 -11.11
C SER A 60 -24.67 13.90 -10.52
N CYS A 61 -23.64 13.06 -10.47
CA CYS A 61 -23.77 11.73 -9.87
C CYS A 61 -23.98 11.79 -8.35
N ILE A 62 -23.17 12.60 -7.63
CA ILE A 62 -23.19 12.58 -6.16
C ILE A 62 -24.45 13.21 -5.58
N ASP A 63 -25.10 14.10 -6.31
CA ASP A 63 -26.34 14.73 -5.87
C ASP A 63 -27.54 13.78 -6.05
N LEU A 64 -27.51 12.91 -7.05
CA LEU A 64 -28.55 11.91 -7.31
C LEU A 64 -28.32 10.59 -6.55
N PHE A 65 -27.06 10.21 -6.36
CA PHE A 65 -26.67 8.94 -5.77
C PHE A 65 -25.84 9.18 -4.51
N GLN A 66 -26.42 8.89 -3.35
CA GLN A 66 -25.75 9.03 -2.06
C GLN A 66 -25.06 7.71 -1.66
N PRO A 67 -23.76 7.53 -1.93
CA PRO A 67 -23.06 6.29 -1.59
C PRO A 67 -22.80 6.19 -0.09
N ASN A 68 -22.82 4.94 0.42
CA ASN A 68 -22.34 4.61 1.75
C ASN A 68 -20.82 4.34 1.76
N LEU A 69 -20.31 3.91 0.60
CA LEU A 69 -18.91 3.62 0.32
C LEU A 69 -18.52 4.28 -1.00
N ALA A 70 -17.49 5.11 -0.98
CA ALA A 70 -16.87 5.65 -2.19
C ALA A 70 -15.42 5.15 -2.33
N ILE A 71 -15.03 4.82 -3.56
CA ILE A 71 -13.70 4.35 -3.91
C ILE A 71 -13.10 5.32 -4.92
N VAL A 72 -11.96 5.92 -4.57
CA VAL A 72 -11.21 6.82 -5.44
C VAL A 72 -10.02 6.05 -6.02
N SER A 73 -10.14 5.66 -7.28
CA SER A 73 -9.15 4.87 -8.03
C SER A 73 -8.64 5.59 -9.29
N THR A 74 -8.65 6.91 -9.22
CA THR A 74 -8.02 7.80 -10.20
C THR A 74 -6.49 7.78 -10.06
N THR A 75 -5.79 8.69 -10.71
CA THR A 75 -4.37 8.94 -10.47
C THR A 75 -4.17 9.81 -9.23
N ALA A 76 -3.02 9.72 -8.58
CA ALA A 76 -2.76 10.31 -7.26
C ALA A 76 -2.92 11.84 -7.21
N ASP A 77 -2.73 12.53 -8.34
CA ASP A 77 -2.92 13.97 -8.49
C ASP A 77 -4.40 14.41 -8.28
N PHE A 78 -5.37 13.51 -8.47
CA PHE A 78 -6.80 13.77 -8.25
C PHE A 78 -7.33 13.27 -6.91
N HIS A 79 -6.58 12.46 -6.17
CA HIS A 79 -7.06 11.84 -4.93
C HIS A 79 -7.56 12.86 -3.92
N LYS A 80 -6.77 13.92 -3.67
CA LYS A 80 -7.16 15.00 -2.75
C LYS A 80 -8.50 15.62 -3.10
N THR A 81 -8.70 15.94 -4.38
CA THR A 81 -9.91 16.61 -4.86
C THR A 81 -11.15 15.78 -4.54
N TYR A 82 -11.16 14.53 -4.96
CA TYR A 82 -12.33 13.67 -4.77
C TYR A 82 -12.53 13.29 -3.30
N VAL A 83 -11.48 12.98 -2.55
CA VAL A 83 -11.63 12.63 -1.12
C VAL A 83 -12.19 13.81 -0.33
N ILE A 84 -11.75 15.05 -0.59
CA ILE A 84 -12.26 16.24 0.11
C ILE A 84 -13.73 16.49 -0.26
N GLN A 85 -14.11 16.37 -1.54
CA GLN A 85 -15.49 16.55 -1.97
C GLN A 85 -16.42 15.51 -1.33
N LEU A 86 -16.03 14.23 -1.36
CA LEU A 86 -16.77 13.13 -0.72
C LEU A 86 -16.90 13.33 0.80
N ALA A 87 -15.83 13.76 1.45
CA ALA A 87 -15.85 14.00 2.90
C ALA A 87 -16.76 15.18 3.28
N LYS A 88 -16.79 16.25 2.48
CA LYS A 88 -17.75 17.37 2.66
C LYS A 88 -19.21 16.93 2.50
N LYS A 89 -19.48 16.00 1.60
CA LYS A 89 -20.79 15.35 1.43
C LYS A 89 -21.06 14.28 2.50
N LYS A 90 -20.17 14.12 3.51
CA LYS A 90 -20.29 13.20 4.66
C LYS A 90 -20.46 11.73 4.27
N ILE A 91 -19.83 11.30 3.16
CA ILE A 91 -19.83 9.89 2.77
C ILE A 91 -19.04 9.08 3.82
N LYS A 92 -19.73 8.16 4.50
CA LYS A 92 -19.23 7.49 5.72
C LYS A 92 -17.90 6.74 5.56
N ASN A 93 -17.70 6.12 4.39
CA ASN A 93 -16.53 5.28 4.11
C ASN A 93 -15.91 5.68 2.78
N ILE A 94 -14.62 6.01 2.80
CA ILE A 94 -13.85 6.34 1.59
C ILE A 94 -12.63 5.43 1.54
N ILE A 95 -12.42 4.79 0.40
CA ILE A 95 -11.16 4.13 0.05
C ILE A 95 -10.50 4.94 -1.05
N VAL A 96 -9.22 5.25 -0.91
CA VAL A 96 -8.41 5.88 -1.94
C VAL A 96 -7.24 5.00 -2.31
N GLU A 97 -6.85 4.99 -3.59
CA GLU A 97 -5.67 4.29 -4.05
C GLU A 97 -4.37 4.90 -3.50
N LYS A 98 -3.33 4.07 -3.48
CA LYS A 98 -1.98 4.50 -3.14
C LYS A 98 -1.23 5.03 -4.39
N PRO A 99 -0.28 5.97 -4.24
CA PRO A 99 -0.01 6.77 -3.04
C PRO A 99 -1.21 7.63 -2.67
N MET A 100 -1.43 7.87 -1.36
CA MET A 100 -2.59 8.62 -0.87
C MET A 100 -2.73 9.99 -1.54
N ALA A 101 -1.62 10.69 -1.75
CA ALA A 101 -1.52 11.94 -2.51
C ALA A 101 -0.09 12.14 -3.04
N THR A 102 0.10 13.21 -3.80
CA THR A 102 1.40 13.59 -4.38
C THR A 102 2.27 14.46 -3.47
N SER A 103 1.73 14.93 -2.33
CA SER A 103 2.44 15.69 -1.30
C SER A 103 1.98 15.32 0.10
N VAL A 104 2.84 15.57 1.09
CA VAL A 104 2.51 15.37 2.51
C VAL A 104 1.40 16.30 2.98
N SER A 105 1.45 17.58 2.56
CA SER A 105 0.44 18.58 2.91
C SER A 105 -0.96 18.20 2.40
N ASP A 106 -1.05 17.59 1.22
CA ASP A 106 -2.31 17.10 0.68
C ASP A 106 -2.85 15.92 1.48
N CYS A 107 -1.99 14.98 1.89
CA CYS A 107 -2.37 13.88 2.78
C CYS A 107 -2.92 14.42 4.12
N ILE A 108 -2.23 15.37 4.74
CA ILE A 108 -2.67 15.99 6.00
C ILE A 108 -4.03 16.66 5.83
N LYS A 109 -4.24 17.39 4.73
CA LYS A 109 -5.50 18.05 4.42
C LYS A 109 -6.65 17.04 4.25
N MET A 110 -6.43 15.94 3.54
CA MET A 110 -7.41 14.87 3.37
C MET A 110 -7.80 14.27 4.73
N ILE A 111 -6.83 13.92 5.58
CA ILE A 111 -7.06 13.35 6.92
C ILE A 111 -7.88 14.33 7.77
N ARG A 112 -7.47 15.62 7.82
CA ARG A 112 -8.15 16.64 8.61
C ARG A 112 -9.61 16.81 8.21
N ILE A 113 -9.90 16.87 6.91
CA ILE A 113 -11.27 17.05 6.41
C ILE A 113 -12.11 15.80 6.67
N CYS A 114 -11.58 14.59 6.47
CA CYS A 114 -12.27 13.35 6.81
C CYS A 114 -12.58 13.28 8.31
N LYS A 115 -11.61 13.60 9.18
CA LYS A 115 -11.82 13.62 10.65
C LYS A 115 -12.89 14.62 11.04
N LYS A 116 -12.85 15.88 10.52
CA LYS A 116 -13.84 16.94 10.78
C LYS A 116 -15.26 16.48 10.44
N ASN A 117 -15.44 15.70 9.36
CA ASN A 117 -16.74 15.23 8.89
C ASN A 117 -17.10 13.82 9.39
N LYS A 118 -16.34 13.24 10.33
CA LYS A 118 -16.56 11.89 10.88
C LYS A 118 -16.57 10.79 9.80
N VAL A 119 -15.74 10.94 8.77
CA VAL A 119 -15.59 10.03 7.63
C VAL A 119 -14.40 9.10 7.87
N ARG A 120 -14.59 7.80 7.67
CA ARG A 120 -13.51 6.82 7.69
C ARG A 120 -12.77 6.84 6.36
N LEU A 121 -11.48 7.14 6.41
CA LEU A 121 -10.58 7.16 5.25
C LEU A 121 -9.63 5.98 5.32
N ALA A 122 -9.72 5.07 4.36
CA ALA A 122 -8.76 4.01 4.12
C ALA A 122 -7.93 4.28 2.87
N VAL A 123 -6.66 3.86 2.88
CA VAL A 123 -5.78 3.86 1.71
C VAL A 123 -5.48 2.42 1.32
N ASN A 124 -5.55 2.10 0.02
CA ASN A 124 -5.45 0.72 -0.43
C ASN A 124 -4.01 0.18 -0.45
N HIS A 125 -3.44 -0.04 0.70
CA HIS A 125 -2.22 -0.83 0.84
C HIS A 125 -2.59 -2.32 0.94
N GLN A 126 -3.07 -2.86 -0.18
CA GLN A 126 -3.63 -4.22 -0.27
C GLN A 126 -2.66 -5.33 0.12
N SER A 127 -1.34 -5.11 0.01
CA SER A 127 -0.32 -6.09 0.38
C SER A 127 -0.38 -6.49 1.85
N ARG A 128 -0.92 -5.63 2.74
CA ARG A 128 -1.19 -5.97 4.15
C ARG A 128 -2.09 -7.23 4.31
N PHE A 129 -2.93 -7.49 3.31
CA PHE A 129 -3.90 -8.59 3.30
C PHE A 129 -3.45 -9.80 2.49
N SER A 130 -2.22 -9.77 1.98
CA SER A 130 -1.68 -10.85 1.16
C SER A 130 -1.46 -12.13 1.95
N ASN A 131 -1.42 -13.26 1.24
CA ASN A 131 -1.18 -14.56 1.86
C ASN A 131 0.20 -14.62 2.47
N GLU A 132 1.20 -13.98 1.86
CA GLU A 132 2.56 -13.85 2.34
C GLU A 132 2.58 -13.25 3.74
N ILE A 133 1.87 -12.14 3.93
CA ILE A 133 1.82 -11.44 5.23
C ILE A 133 0.98 -12.22 6.26
N LYS A 134 -0.08 -12.91 5.85
CA LYS A 134 -0.85 -13.78 6.75
C LYS A 134 0.00 -14.94 7.27
N ILE A 135 0.73 -15.59 6.36
CA ILE A 135 1.63 -16.70 6.70
C ILE A 135 2.75 -16.19 7.60
N LEU A 136 3.39 -15.07 7.25
CA LEU A 136 4.43 -14.44 8.06
C LEU A 136 3.94 -14.17 9.49
N LYS A 137 2.77 -13.56 9.66
CA LYS A 137 2.17 -13.29 10.98
C LYS A 137 1.93 -14.57 11.78
N LYS A 138 1.44 -15.63 11.13
CA LYS A 138 1.27 -16.94 11.78
C LYS A 138 2.61 -17.51 12.23
N TYR A 139 3.66 -17.39 11.40
CA TYR A 139 5.03 -17.83 11.75
C TYR A 139 5.60 -17.06 12.94
N ILE A 140 5.46 -15.72 12.94
CA ILE A 140 5.91 -14.87 14.06
C ILE A 140 5.25 -15.30 15.35
N PHE A 141 3.93 -15.49 15.36
CA PHE A 141 3.17 -15.86 16.53
C PHE A 141 3.53 -17.28 17.03
N ASN A 142 3.49 -18.27 16.15
CA ASN A 142 3.66 -19.69 16.53
C ASN A 142 5.09 -20.03 16.98
N ASN A 143 6.10 -19.32 16.49
CA ASN A 143 7.51 -19.64 16.73
C ASN A 143 8.18 -18.68 17.73
N ARG A 144 7.45 -17.72 18.29
CA ARG A 144 8.00 -16.73 19.25
C ARG A 144 9.27 -16.07 18.72
N LEU A 145 9.24 -15.62 17.47
CA LEU A 145 10.40 -15.05 16.79
C LEU A 145 10.96 -13.79 17.46
N GLY A 146 10.18 -13.15 18.32
CA GLY A 146 10.54 -11.88 18.93
C GLY A 146 10.30 -10.71 17.99
N GLU A 147 10.97 -9.59 18.27
CA GLU A 147 10.83 -8.37 17.49
C GLU A 147 11.46 -8.51 16.11
N LEU A 148 10.86 -7.86 15.12
CA LEU A 148 11.45 -7.67 13.81
C LEU A 148 12.63 -6.69 13.95
N VAL A 149 13.83 -7.14 13.57
CA VAL A 149 15.05 -6.33 13.59
C VAL A 149 15.27 -5.63 12.27
N SER A 150 15.10 -6.36 11.16
CA SER A 150 15.21 -5.78 9.84
C SER A 150 14.29 -6.46 8.82
N MET A 151 13.96 -5.72 7.77
CA MET A 151 13.26 -6.19 6.59
C MET A 151 14.05 -5.79 5.36
N ASN A 152 14.51 -6.78 4.58
CA ASN A 152 15.32 -6.57 3.38
C ASN A 152 14.50 -6.99 2.15
N VAL A 153 14.28 -6.06 1.24
CA VAL A 153 13.52 -6.27 0.00
C VAL A 153 14.47 -6.18 -1.19
N VAL A 154 14.50 -7.22 -2.00
CA VAL A 154 15.23 -7.26 -3.27
C VAL A 154 14.24 -7.45 -4.39
N ALA A 155 14.17 -6.49 -5.31
CA ALA A 155 13.20 -6.54 -6.40
C ALA A 155 13.74 -5.84 -7.66
N GLY A 156 13.22 -6.25 -8.82
CA GLY A 156 13.48 -5.58 -10.09
C GLY A 156 12.92 -4.15 -10.14
N ASN A 157 12.77 -3.63 -11.33
CA ASN A 157 12.36 -2.23 -11.56
C ASN A 157 10.87 -1.98 -11.24
N ILE A 158 10.48 -2.09 -9.98
CA ILE A 158 9.09 -1.99 -9.54
C ILE A 158 8.66 -0.57 -9.12
N GLY A 159 9.59 0.38 -9.07
CA GLY A 159 9.36 1.76 -8.63
C GLY A 159 9.09 1.91 -7.13
N LEU A 160 9.61 2.99 -6.55
CA LEU A 160 9.50 3.25 -5.12
C LEU A 160 8.07 3.64 -4.71
N ALA A 161 7.45 4.60 -5.41
CA ALA A 161 6.07 5.02 -5.14
C ALA A 161 5.04 4.04 -5.72
N MET A 162 5.38 3.33 -6.82
CA MET A 162 4.47 2.40 -7.46
C MET A 162 4.29 1.12 -6.65
N ASN A 163 5.37 0.51 -6.17
CA ASN A 163 5.33 -0.75 -5.40
C ASN A 163 6.15 -0.72 -4.11
N GLY A 164 7.28 -0.01 -4.04
CA GLY A 164 8.11 0.11 -2.84
C GLY A 164 7.35 0.62 -1.63
N ILE A 165 6.37 1.50 -1.84
CA ILE A 165 5.50 2.05 -0.80
C ILE A 165 4.75 0.96 0.00
N HIS A 166 4.44 -0.18 -0.61
CA HIS A 166 3.79 -1.28 0.10
C HIS A 166 4.71 -1.90 1.15
N TYR A 167 6.01 -2.03 0.85
CA TYR A 167 6.99 -2.55 1.80
C TYR A 167 7.27 -1.57 2.94
N ILE A 168 7.25 -0.26 2.66
CA ILE A 168 7.33 0.78 3.69
C ILE A 168 6.14 0.65 4.66
N GLU A 169 4.95 0.49 4.12
CA GLU A 169 3.73 0.34 4.91
C GLU A 169 3.73 -0.97 5.72
N ILE A 170 4.12 -2.09 5.11
CA ILE A 170 4.25 -3.39 5.78
C ILE A 170 5.27 -3.33 6.92
N PHE A 171 6.42 -2.67 6.71
CA PHE A 171 7.42 -2.50 7.77
C PHE A 171 6.84 -1.74 8.97
N ASN A 172 6.20 -0.58 8.74
CA ASN A 172 5.53 0.17 9.81
C ASN A 172 4.44 -0.66 10.50
N PHE A 173 3.67 -1.44 9.74
CA PHE A 173 2.62 -2.30 10.26
C PHE A 173 3.17 -3.45 11.14
N LEU A 174 4.24 -4.09 10.74
CA LEU A 174 4.85 -5.21 11.47
C LEU A 174 5.59 -4.74 12.73
N THR A 175 6.29 -3.61 12.64
CA THR A 175 7.03 -3.03 13.77
C THR A 175 6.13 -2.27 14.72
N LYS A 176 4.92 -1.87 14.29
CA LYS A 176 4.01 -0.93 14.98
C LYS A 176 4.64 0.44 15.26
N ASN A 177 5.71 0.77 14.56
CA ASN A 177 6.48 2.00 14.71
C ASN A 177 6.74 2.61 13.34
N SER A 178 6.56 3.93 13.23
CA SER A 178 6.83 4.64 11.99
C SER A 178 8.33 4.89 11.81
N ILE A 179 8.79 4.82 10.56
CA ILE A 179 10.13 5.24 10.16
C ILE A 179 10.33 6.72 10.51
N ASN A 180 11.50 7.09 11.03
CA ASN A 180 11.84 8.44 11.42
C ASN A 180 13.04 9.03 10.66
N GLN A 181 13.87 8.20 10.03
CA GLN A 181 14.99 8.67 9.21
C GLN A 181 15.19 7.79 7.98
N VAL A 182 15.66 8.41 6.89
CA VAL A 182 15.82 7.78 5.57
C VAL A 182 17.10 8.24 4.93
N ASN A 183 17.87 7.27 4.40
CA ASN A 183 18.97 7.47 3.48
C ASN A 183 18.61 6.79 2.16
N ALA A 184 18.82 7.45 1.01
CA ALA A 184 18.46 6.89 -0.28
C ALA A 184 19.39 7.32 -1.41
N SER A 185 19.68 6.37 -2.31
CA SER A 185 20.30 6.59 -3.60
C SER A 185 19.35 6.09 -4.68
N LEU A 186 18.77 6.99 -5.47
CA LEU A 186 17.77 6.66 -6.50
C LEU A 186 18.40 6.71 -7.89
N GLU A 187 17.99 5.78 -8.74
CA GLU A 187 18.44 5.73 -10.13
C GLU A 187 18.07 7.01 -10.89
N LYS A 188 18.93 7.45 -11.82
CA LYS A 188 18.65 8.61 -12.69
C LYS A 188 17.46 8.35 -13.61
N LYS A 189 17.35 7.12 -14.13
CA LYS A 189 16.29 6.70 -15.04
C LYS A 189 14.97 6.50 -14.30
N PHE A 190 13.89 7.04 -14.86
CA PHE A 190 12.54 6.83 -14.34
C PHE A 190 11.98 5.47 -14.75
N VAL A 191 11.20 4.89 -13.87
CA VAL A 191 10.37 3.71 -14.17
C VAL A 191 9.26 4.13 -15.13
N LYS A 192 9.07 3.36 -16.21
CA LYS A 192 8.01 3.64 -17.18
C LYS A 192 6.63 3.51 -16.50
N SER A 193 5.90 4.63 -16.44
CA SER A 193 4.56 4.62 -15.87
C SER A 193 3.53 4.14 -16.91
N PRO A 194 2.69 3.14 -16.57
CA PRO A 194 1.61 2.72 -17.45
C PRO A 194 0.46 3.75 -17.55
N ARG A 195 0.52 4.84 -16.77
CA ARG A 195 -0.49 5.90 -16.70
C ARG A 195 -0.12 7.15 -17.49
N GLY A 196 1.00 7.13 -18.20
CA GLY A 196 1.45 8.20 -19.09
C GLY A 196 2.74 8.89 -18.67
N LYS A 197 3.30 9.66 -19.59
CA LYS A 197 4.63 10.29 -19.46
C LYS A 197 4.71 11.38 -18.38
N LYS A 198 3.56 11.96 -17.96
CA LYS A 198 3.54 12.98 -16.90
C LYS A 198 3.86 12.42 -15.52
N PHE A 199 3.76 11.10 -15.34
CA PHE A 199 4.06 10.43 -14.08
C PHE A 199 5.46 9.87 -14.09
N SER A 200 6.18 10.08 -13.01
CA SER A 200 7.53 9.57 -12.84
C SER A 200 7.70 8.92 -11.48
N ASP A 201 8.41 7.82 -11.47
CA ASP A 201 8.83 7.10 -10.26
C ASP A 201 10.26 6.61 -10.48
N ARG A 202 10.96 6.31 -9.42
CA ARG A 202 12.34 5.83 -9.48
C ARG A 202 12.48 4.56 -8.66
N SER A 203 13.37 3.69 -9.14
CA SER A 203 13.96 2.62 -8.35
C SER A 203 15.25 3.11 -7.70
N GLY A 204 15.82 2.31 -6.82
CA GLY A 204 17.07 2.62 -6.14
C GLY A 204 17.17 1.92 -4.79
N HIS A 205 18.13 2.38 -3.99
CA HIS A 205 18.42 1.84 -2.67
C HIS A 205 17.89 2.79 -1.61
N VAL A 206 17.19 2.25 -0.62
CA VAL A 206 16.67 3.02 0.51
C VAL A 206 17.00 2.27 1.81
N ILE A 207 17.60 2.98 2.75
CA ILE A 207 17.78 2.51 4.13
C ILE A 207 16.93 3.42 5.01
N ALA A 208 15.96 2.83 5.71
CA ALA A 208 15.03 3.57 6.54
C ALA A 208 14.96 2.96 7.94
N LYS A 209 15.03 3.79 8.97
CA LYS A 209 15.05 3.35 10.38
C LYS A 209 13.94 4.01 11.19
N ASN A 210 13.47 3.31 12.21
CA ASN A 210 12.62 3.89 13.24
C ASN A 210 13.42 4.20 14.52
N ASN A 211 12.76 4.77 15.54
CA ASN A 211 13.41 5.15 16.80
C ASN A 211 13.94 3.97 17.64
N PHE A 212 13.51 2.74 17.33
CA PHE A 212 13.93 1.51 18.01
C PHE A 212 15.08 0.81 17.29
N GLY A 213 15.69 1.44 16.28
CA GLY A 213 16.79 0.87 15.51
C GLY A 213 16.38 -0.18 14.47
N GLN A 214 15.09 -0.53 14.38
CA GLN A 214 14.58 -1.45 13.37
C GLN A 214 14.75 -0.85 11.99
N THR A 215 15.22 -1.63 11.02
CA THR A 215 15.67 -1.11 9.72
C THR A 215 14.96 -1.79 8.56
N LEU A 216 14.47 -0.97 7.63
CA LEU A 216 14.00 -1.38 6.30
C LEU A 216 15.09 -1.10 5.27
N TYR A 217 15.45 -2.11 4.49
CA TYR A 217 16.30 -2.00 3.31
C TYR A 217 15.46 -2.28 2.08
N LEU A 218 15.40 -1.33 1.15
CA LEU A 218 14.81 -1.53 -0.17
C LEU A 218 15.95 -1.51 -1.18
N ASN A 219 16.16 -2.60 -1.85
CA ASN A 219 17.10 -2.76 -2.95
C ASN A 219 16.28 -3.06 -4.22
N ILE A 220 15.88 -1.99 -4.90
CA ILE A 220 15.02 -2.02 -6.08
C ILE A 220 15.80 -1.44 -7.24
N SER A 221 16.07 -2.21 -8.30
CA SER A 221 16.92 -1.73 -9.40
C SER A 221 16.42 -2.15 -10.76
N SER A 222 16.61 -1.24 -11.75
CA SER A 222 16.38 -1.54 -13.16
C SER A 222 17.40 -2.53 -13.74
N LYS A 223 18.50 -2.78 -13.02
CA LYS A 223 19.57 -3.71 -13.41
C LYS A 223 19.42 -5.08 -12.75
N GLN A 224 18.47 -5.24 -11.83
CA GLN A 224 18.20 -6.53 -11.21
C GLN A 224 17.28 -7.38 -12.10
N GLY A 225 17.46 -8.70 -12.00
CA GLY A 225 16.61 -9.65 -12.66
C GLY A 225 15.18 -9.66 -12.10
N HIS A 226 14.47 -10.69 -12.46
CA HIS A 226 13.11 -10.95 -12.02
C HIS A 226 13.05 -11.29 -10.52
N GLY A 227 11.94 -10.96 -9.88
CA GLY A 227 11.63 -11.42 -8.53
C GLY A 227 11.17 -10.29 -7.59
N LYS A 228 10.59 -10.74 -6.50
CA LYS A 228 10.27 -9.95 -5.31
C LYS A 228 10.60 -10.81 -4.12
N ASN A 229 11.78 -10.62 -3.58
CA ASN A 229 12.33 -11.41 -2.49
C ASN A 229 12.42 -10.55 -1.23
N VAL A 230 11.93 -11.09 -0.11
CA VAL A 230 11.94 -10.37 1.17
C VAL A 230 12.55 -11.27 2.26
N ILE A 231 13.53 -10.73 2.97
CA ILE A 231 14.09 -11.35 4.17
C ILE A 231 13.61 -10.55 5.38
N TYR A 232 12.94 -11.23 6.28
CA TYR A 232 12.52 -10.71 7.58
C TYR A 232 13.44 -11.30 8.64
N THR A 233 14.22 -10.44 9.32
CA THR A 233 15.14 -10.83 10.39
C THR A 233 14.54 -10.48 11.73
N PHE A 234 14.37 -11.50 12.57
CA PHE A 234 13.85 -11.37 13.94
C PHE A 234 14.93 -11.68 14.97
N LYS A 235 14.67 -11.33 16.22
CA LYS A 235 15.55 -11.67 17.33
C LYS A 235 15.93 -13.17 17.36
N ASN A 236 15.00 -14.05 17.04
CA ASN A 236 15.18 -15.50 17.17
C ASN A 236 15.14 -16.27 15.84
N GLY A 237 15.25 -15.61 14.70
CA GLY A 237 15.30 -16.31 13.42
C GLY A 237 15.08 -15.43 12.21
N ASN A 238 15.19 -16.04 11.05
CA ASN A 238 15.02 -15.40 9.76
C ASN A 238 13.93 -16.08 8.94
N ILE A 239 13.18 -15.30 8.19
CA ILE A 239 12.20 -15.79 7.21
C ILE A 239 12.50 -15.15 5.86
N PHE A 240 12.72 -15.96 4.84
CA PHE A 240 12.80 -15.56 3.45
C PHE A 240 11.49 -15.86 2.76
N ILE A 241 10.97 -14.92 1.98
CA ILE A 241 9.77 -15.09 1.14
C ILE A 241 10.10 -14.67 -0.28
N SER A 242 9.93 -15.60 -1.25
CA SER A 242 9.81 -15.27 -2.66
C SER A 242 8.33 -15.10 -3.01
N GLU A 243 7.90 -13.84 -3.19
CA GLU A 243 6.47 -13.51 -3.35
C GLU A 243 5.90 -14.02 -4.66
N LEU A 244 6.69 -13.97 -5.75
CA LEU A 244 6.23 -14.41 -7.07
C LEU A 244 6.17 -15.93 -7.18
N ASP A 245 7.11 -16.63 -6.55
CA ASP A 245 7.18 -18.10 -6.58
C ASP A 245 6.27 -18.77 -5.56
N GLY A 246 5.72 -17.98 -4.62
CA GLY A 246 4.91 -18.51 -3.52
C GLY A 246 5.69 -19.45 -2.62
N PHE A 247 6.94 -19.06 -2.29
CA PHE A 247 7.85 -19.88 -1.49
C PHE A 247 8.28 -19.12 -0.23
N LEU A 248 8.29 -19.83 0.90
CA LEU A 248 8.83 -19.35 2.18
C LEU A 248 9.86 -20.35 2.70
N TRP A 249 11.00 -19.84 3.11
CA TRP A 249 11.99 -20.58 3.89
C TRP A 249 12.22 -19.87 5.22
N SER A 250 12.41 -20.65 6.28
CA SER A 250 12.66 -20.14 7.63
C SER A 250 13.81 -20.88 8.29
N SER A 251 14.60 -20.14 9.09
CA SER A 251 15.63 -20.66 9.97
C SER A 251 15.41 -20.04 11.36
N ILE A 252 14.99 -20.86 12.32
CA ILE A 252 14.56 -20.40 13.64
C ILE A 252 15.44 -21.04 14.70
N ARG A 253 16.00 -20.25 15.61
CA ARG A 253 16.79 -20.73 16.74
C ARG A 253 15.97 -21.72 17.56
N ASN A 254 16.63 -22.77 18.08
CA ASN A 254 15.98 -23.64 19.05
C ASN A 254 15.73 -22.86 20.36
N LYS A 255 14.54 -23.04 20.95
CA LYS A 255 14.10 -22.30 22.15
C LYS A 255 15.10 -22.33 23.30
N LYS A 256 15.78 -23.46 23.51
CA LYS A 256 16.79 -23.59 24.55
C LYS A 256 17.98 -22.62 24.41
N TYR A 257 18.16 -22.02 23.22
CA TYR A 257 19.24 -21.08 22.93
C TYR A 257 18.82 -19.63 22.85
N PHE A 258 17.53 -19.28 23.11
CA PHE A 258 17.03 -17.90 22.96
C PHE A 258 17.77 -16.89 23.86
N ASN A 259 18.25 -17.33 25.03
CA ASN A 259 18.97 -16.49 25.99
C ASN A 259 20.48 -16.44 25.76
N LEU A 260 21.02 -17.24 24.82
CA LEU A 260 22.44 -17.24 24.52
C LEU A 260 22.79 -16.17 23.46
N SER A 261 24.04 -15.75 23.48
CA SER A 261 24.57 -14.83 22.45
C SER A 261 24.41 -15.39 21.06
N THR A 262 24.12 -14.52 20.09
CA THR A 262 24.06 -14.88 18.66
C THR A 262 25.43 -15.03 18.02
N SER A 263 26.51 -14.66 18.73
CA SER A 263 27.90 -14.84 18.27
C SER A 263 28.43 -16.28 18.44
N LEU A 264 27.69 -17.18 19.09
CA LEU A 264 28.05 -18.58 19.19
C LEU A 264 27.96 -19.29 17.84
N TYR A 265 29.05 -19.92 17.42
CA TYR A 265 29.15 -20.70 16.19
C TYR A 265 28.31 -22.00 16.25
N ALA A 266 27.87 -22.45 15.07
CA ALA A 266 27.18 -23.74 14.90
C ALA A 266 25.95 -23.96 15.80
N MET A 267 25.30 -22.89 16.23
CA MET A 267 24.08 -22.99 17.01
C MET A 267 22.96 -23.63 16.17
N PRO A 268 22.35 -24.73 16.65
CA PRO A 268 21.29 -25.41 15.91
C PRO A 268 20.08 -24.53 15.67
N SER A 269 19.58 -24.55 14.44
CA SER A 269 18.34 -23.89 14.03
C SER A 269 17.38 -24.88 13.39
N ASN A 270 16.09 -24.67 13.61
CA ASN A 270 15.01 -25.39 12.94
C ASN A 270 14.76 -24.74 11.57
N LYS A 271 15.00 -25.51 10.50
CA LYS A 271 14.80 -25.06 9.13
C LYS A 271 13.50 -25.64 8.58
N LYS A 272 12.69 -24.81 7.92
CA LYS A 272 11.47 -25.24 7.22
C LYS A 272 11.29 -24.46 5.92
N SER A 273 10.75 -25.14 4.93
CA SER A 273 10.26 -24.49 3.70
C SER A 273 8.81 -24.87 3.45
N ILE A 274 8.05 -23.94 2.90
CA ILE A 274 6.67 -24.17 2.47
C ILE A 274 6.41 -23.47 1.14
N LYS A 275 5.55 -24.08 0.34
CA LYS A 275 4.95 -23.42 -0.83
C LYS A 275 3.58 -22.88 -0.47
N PHE A 276 3.20 -21.77 -1.04
CA PHE A 276 1.89 -21.16 -0.87
C PHE A 276 1.43 -20.51 -2.16
N LYS A 277 0.11 -20.35 -2.31
CA LYS A 277 -0.44 -19.63 -3.46
C LYS A 277 -0.28 -18.13 -3.25
N SER A 278 0.36 -17.45 -4.20
CA SER A 278 0.44 -15.99 -4.23
C SER A 278 -0.95 -15.37 -4.23
N SER A 279 -1.06 -14.18 -3.64
CA SER A 279 -2.34 -13.52 -3.47
C SER A 279 -2.91 -12.98 -4.78
N ASP A 280 -4.19 -13.21 -5.02
CA ASP A 280 -4.94 -12.49 -6.04
C ASP A 280 -5.24 -11.05 -5.59
N ILE A 281 -5.06 -10.09 -6.50
CA ILE A 281 -5.25 -8.66 -6.21
C ILE A 281 -6.72 -8.33 -5.90
N VAL A 282 -7.67 -9.01 -6.54
CA VAL A 282 -9.10 -8.81 -6.27
C VAL A 282 -9.44 -9.31 -4.87
N ASP A 283 -8.86 -10.44 -4.44
CA ASP A 283 -9.13 -10.98 -3.11
C ASP A 283 -8.50 -10.13 -1.99
N THR A 284 -7.31 -9.60 -2.18
CA THR A 284 -6.71 -8.63 -1.23
C THR A 284 -7.49 -7.31 -1.19
N THR A 285 -7.97 -6.82 -2.34
CA THR A 285 -8.84 -5.65 -2.43
C THR A 285 -10.17 -5.89 -1.71
N LYS A 286 -10.78 -7.06 -1.88
CA LYS A 286 -11.98 -7.48 -1.15
C LYS A 286 -11.77 -7.42 0.37
N GLN A 287 -10.64 -7.91 0.87
CA GLN A 287 -10.31 -7.87 2.29
C GLN A 287 -10.07 -6.44 2.79
N SER A 288 -9.46 -5.58 1.98
CA SER A 288 -9.31 -4.15 2.29
C SER A 288 -10.67 -3.47 2.47
N ILE A 289 -11.63 -3.71 1.57
CA ILE A 289 -12.99 -3.21 1.67
C ILE A 289 -13.66 -3.72 2.95
N GLN A 290 -13.61 -5.03 3.20
CA GLN A 290 -14.20 -5.65 4.40
C GLN A 290 -13.62 -5.10 5.70
N SER A 291 -12.32 -4.85 5.74
CA SER A 291 -11.62 -4.31 6.90
C SER A 291 -12.09 -2.89 7.23
N LEU A 292 -12.26 -2.02 6.22
CA LEU A 292 -12.83 -0.70 6.42
C LEU A 292 -14.28 -0.78 6.93
N LEU A 293 -15.12 -1.59 6.29
CA LEU A 293 -16.54 -1.71 6.67
C LEU A 293 -16.72 -2.26 8.09
N LYS A 294 -15.86 -3.21 8.50
CA LYS A 294 -15.81 -3.76 9.87
C LYS A 294 -15.09 -2.85 10.87
N ASN A 295 -14.51 -1.75 10.41
CA ASN A 295 -13.66 -0.83 11.20
C ASN A 295 -12.51 -1.56 11.93
N LYS A 296 -11.87 -2.53 11.27
CA LYS A 296 -10.78 -3.33 11.85
C LYS A 296 -9.63 -3.51 10.85
N ASN A 297 -8.41 -3.24 11.31
CA ASN A 297 -7.15 -3.56 10.58
C ASN A 297 -7.02 -2.97 9.17
N TYR A 298 -7.75 -1.92 8.81
CA TYR A 298 -7.54 -1.23 7.54
C TYR A 298 -6.39 -0.22 7.65
N THR A 299 -5.70 0.03 6.56
CA THR A 299 -4.70 1.09 6.49
C THR A 299 -5.40 2.44 6.52
N ASN A 300 -5.34 3.14 7.64
CA ASN A 300 -5.97 4.46 7.79
C ASN A 300 -5.11 5.57 7.16
N GLY A 301 -5.64 6.80 7.14
CA GLY A 301 -4.93 7.94 6.56
C GLY A 301 -3.58 8.24 7.22
N ASN A 302 -3.42 8.04 8.54
CA ASN A 302 -2.15 8.27 9.23
C ASN A 302 -1.10 7.21 8.89
N ASP A 303 -1.49 5.94 8.77
CA ASP A 303 -0.60 4.86 8.32
C ASP A 303 -0.05 5.18 6.93
N ALA A 304 -0.93 5.59 6.01
CA ALA A 304 -0.55 5.94 4.65
C ALA A 304 0.28 7.22 4.58
N LEU A 305 -0.03 8.24 5.40
CA LEU A 305 0.77 9.46 5.53
C LEU A 305 2.21 9.12 5.95
N ALA A 306 2.39 8.21 6.91
CA ALA A 306 3.73 7.77 7.32
C ALA A 306 4.51 7.18 6.14
N ALA A 307 3.88 6.37 5.29
CA ALA A 307 4.53 5.83 4.09
C ALA A 307 4.86 6.92 3.04
N VAL A 308 3.97 7.88 2.81
CA VAL A 308 4.22 9.00 1.89
C VAL A 308 5.37 9.87 2.38
N LYS A 309 5.48 10.14 3.69
CA LYS A 309 6.62 10.86 4.26
C LYS A 309 7.96 10.18 3.96
N VAL A 310 8.02 8.85 4.03
CA VAL A 310 9.22 8.08 3.69
C VAL A 310 9.58 8.24 2.20
N LEU A 311 8.58 8.22 1.30
CA LEU A 311 8.82 8.48 -0.13
C LEU A 311 9.41 9.86 -0.38
N VAL A 312 8.88 10.90 0.29
CA VAL A 312 9.39 12.27 0.20
C VAL A 312 10.82 12.34 0.72
N ALA A 313 11.08 11.78 1.91
CA ALA A 313 12.40 11.75 2.52
C ALA A 313 13.43 11.03 1.63
N ALA A 314 13.06 9.91 1.00
CA ALA A 314 13.92 9.18 0.09
C ALA A 314 14.30 10.02 -1.15
N ASN A 315 13.32 10.71 -1.74
CA ASN A 315 13.59 11.60 -2.86
C ASN A 315 14.44 12.81 -2.49
N GLU A 316 14.28 13.36 -1.29
CA GLU A 316 15.09 14.47 -0.80
C GLU A 316 16.51 14.02 -0.43
N SER A 317 16.65 12.84 0.19
CA SER A 317 17.94 12.24 0.48
C SER A 317 18.76 12.02 -0.80
N ALA A 318 18.15 11.40 -1.81
CA ALA A 318 18.80 11.16 -3.10
C ALA A 318 19.24 12.46 -3.82
N ARG A 319 18.45 13.54 -3.72
CA ARG A 319 18.82 14.86 -4.26
C ARG A 319 19.93 15.54 -3.47
N ALA A 320 20.12 15.17 -2.22
CA ALA A 320 21.15 15.67 -1.33
C ALA A 320 22.35 14.71 -1.23
N ASN A 321 22.71 14.05 -2.32
CA ASN A 321 23.83 13.09 -2.40
C ASN A 321 23.75 12.01 -1.30
N SER A 322 22.60 11.42 -1.15
CA SER A 322 22.30 10.37 -0.17
C SER A 322 22.49 10.78 1.31
N LYS A 323 22.42 12.08 1.62
CA LYS A 323 22.41 12.53 3.04
C LYS A 323 21.16 12.04 3.74
N THR A 324 21.33 11.54 4.96
CA THR A 324 20.21 11.09 5.80
C THR A 324 19.22 12.21 6.06
N LYS A 325 17.93 11.95 5.85
CA LYS A 325 16.81 12.85 6.11
C LYS A 325 15.99 12.37 7.30
N LYS A 326 15.77 13.22 8.30
CA LYS A 326 14.78 12.99 9.35
C LYS A 326 13.38 13.32 8.81
N ILE A 327 12.41 12.48 9.13
CA ILE A 327 11.03 12.63 8.64
C ILE A 327 10.37 13.97 9.07
N ASN A 328 10.78 14.52 10.18
CA ASN A 328 10.26 15.81 10.66
C ASN A 328 10.80 17.02 9.86
N ASN A 329 11.87 16.84 9.10
CA ASN A 329 12.58 17.92 8.38
C ASN A 329 12.37 17.85 6.86
N ILE A 330 11.35 17.15 6.37
CA ILE A 330 11.01 17.06 4.95
C ILE A 330 10.13 18.22 4.50
N ASN A 331 10.20 18.54 3.21
CA ASN A 331 9.31 19.55 2.62
C ASN A 331 7.91 18.97 2.38
N ASN A 332 6.97 19.31 3.27
CA ASN A 332 5.60 18.81 3.20
C ASN A 332 4.82 19.31 1.97
N ASN A 333 5.20 20.44 1.40
CA ASN A 333 4.49 21.07 0.27
C ASN A 333 5.01 20.63 -1.09
N LYS A 334 6.14 19.90 -1.14
CA LYS A 334 6.71 19.44 -2.40
C LYS A 334 5.82 18.40 -3.03
N ASN A 335 5.40 18.66 -4.26
CA ASN A 335 4.67 17.72 -5.08
C ASN A 335 5.61 16.80 -5.85
N PHE A 336 5.22 15.54 -5.94
CA PHE A 336 5.90 14.54 -6.72
C PHE A 336 4.95 13.94 -7.76
N PRO A 337 5.38 13.77 -9.00
CA PRO A 337 4.53 13.30 -10.09
C PRO A 337 4.33 11.77 -10.02
N TRP A 338 3.91 11.27 -8.87
CA TRP A 338 3.53 9.86 -8.71
C TRP A 338 2.14 9.59 -9.28
N ALA A 339 1.91 8.35 -9.76
CA ALA A 339 0.65 7.93 -10.36
C ALA A 339 -0.21 7.07 -9.44
#